data_3b34017b01848edf38fae59dcd21bfc7
#
_entry.id   3b34017b01848edf38fae59dcd21bfc7
#
_cell.length_a   1.000
_cell.length_b   1.000
_cell.length_c   1.000
_cell.angle_alpha   90.00
_cell.angle_beta   90.00
_cell.angle_gamma   90.00
#
_symmetry.space_group_name_H-M   'P 1'
#
loop_
_entity.id
_entity.type
_entity.pdbx_description
1 polymer ?
#
loop_
_entity_poly.entity_id
_entity_poly.type
_entity_poly.pdbx_seq_one_letter_code
_entity_poly.pdbx_strand_id
1 'polypeptide(L)'
;MNGVLGDLNLLKSRVEAAYQSLRNEELADPNRMGAIGYCFGGALVLNMARFGMDLQAVVSFHGALDSMQKPNPGEVKAKILVCHGAADEFIPEEAIVNFKKEMEEASADYEFVDYQGALHGFTNPAADERGKAFNLPLAYDENADRQSWQAMESHFKKMF
;
A
#
# COMPACT_ATOMS: atom_id res chain seq x y z
N MET A 1 8.06 12.98 -10.32
CA MET A 1 7.62 12.31 -9.09
C MET A 1 8.24 12.88 -7.80
N ASN A 2 9.27 13.68 -7.86
CA ASN A 2 10.00 14.19 -6.68
C ASN A 2 9.27 15.27 -5.84
N GLY A 3 8.11 15.79 -6.26
CA GLY A 3 7.48 16.91 -5.56
C GLY A 3 6.71 16.52 -4.27
N VAL A 4 5.97 15.43 -4.27
CA VAL A 4 5.12 15.03 -3.11
C VAL A 4 5.86 14.09 -2.18
N LEU A 5 6.61 13.11 -2.70
CA LEU A 5 7.44 12.22 -1.85
C LEU A 5 8.70 12.90 -1.30
N GLY A 6 9.09 14.06 -1.83
CA GLY A 6 10.21 14.85 -1.32
C GLY A 6 9.83 15.81 -0.19
N ASP A 7 8.54 15.98 0.10
CA ASP A 7 8.04 16.89 1.14
C ASP A 7 7.01 16.17 2.03
N LEU A 8 7.47 15.74 3.19
CA LEU A 8 6.66 15.02 4.18
C LEU A 8 5.44 15.83 4.65
N ASN A 9 5.58 17.15 4.81
CA ASN A 9 4.49 18.00 5.27
C ASN A 9 3.41 18.14 4.19
N LEU A 10 3.84 18.30 2.94
CA LEU A 10 2.93 18.35 1.80
C LEU A 10 2.18 17.01 1.64
N LEU A 11 2.88 15.88 1.78
CA LEU A 11 2.24 14.57 1.74
C LEU A 11 1.20 14.43 2.83
N LYS A 12 1.58 14.68 4.09
CA LYS A 12 0.67 14.59 5.23
C LYS A 12 -0.57 15.46 5.03
N SER A 13 -0.39 16.71 4.63
CA SER A 13 -1.51 17.62 4.41
C SER A 13 -2.49 17.15 3.33
N ARG A 14 -1.98 16.53 2.26
CA ARG A 14 -2.81 16.02 1.16
C ARG A 14 -3.59 14.77 1.54
N VAL A 15 -2.93 13.79 2.18
CA VAL A 15 -3.61 12.56 2.61
C VAL A 15 -4.62 12.85 3.72
N GLU A 16 -4.31 13.79 4.63
CA GLU A 16 -5.25 14.25 5.64
C GLU A 16 -6.47 14.94 5.02
N ALA A 17 -6.26 15.83 4.04
CA ALA A 17 -7.36 16.50 3.35
C ALA A 17 -8.28 15.49 2.63
N ALA A 18 -7.72 14.48 1.98
CA ALA A 18 -8.50 13.42 1.34
C ALA A 18 -9.29 12.59 2.36
N TYR A 19 -8.65 12.22 3.47
CA TYR A 19 -9.27 11.50 4.58
C TYR A 19 -10.44 12.29 5.19
N GLN A 20 -10.24 13.58 5.51
CA GLN A 20 -11.27 14.44 6.07
C GLN A 20 -12.42 14.69 5.09
N SER A 21 -12.11 14.82 3.79
CA SER A 21 -13.14 14.94 2.75
C SER A 21 -14.08 13.73 2.76
N LEU A 22 -13.52 12.52 2.76
CA LEU A 22 -14.33 11.30 2.79
C LEU A 22 -15.09 11.15 4.13
N ARG A 23 -14.42 11.45 5.25
CA ARG A 23 -15.02 11.33 6.59
C ARG A 23 -16.24 12.24 6.77
N ASN A 24 -16.28 13.37 6.06
CA ASN A 24 -17.37 14.36 6.13
C ASN A 24 -18.51 14.07 5.13
N GLU A 25 -18.38 13.04 4.29
CA GLU A 25 -19.47 12.65 3.39
C GLU A 25 -20.64 12.05 4.18
N GLU A 26 -21.87 12.43 3.83
CA GLU A 26 -23.10 12.01 4.53
C GLU A 26 -23.27 10.50 4.59
N LEU A 27 -22.81 9.77 3.58
CA LEU A 27 -22.94 8.31 3.47
C LEU A 27 -21.72 7.56 4.02
N ALA A 28 -20.67 8.25 4.47
CA ALA A 28 -19.49 7.60 5.03
C ALA A 28 -19.70 7.28 6.52
N ASP A 29 -19.25 6.09 6.91
CA ASP A 29 -19.13 5.78 8.34
C ASP A 29 -17.72 6.14 8.82
N PRO A 30 -17.56 7.20 9.64
CA PRO A 30 -16.25 7.65 10.08
C PRO A 30 -15.51 6.65 10.99
N ASN A 31 -16.20 5.61 11.48
CA ASN A 31 -15.60 4.55 12.28
C ASN A 31 -15.21 3.31 11.43
N ARG A 32 -15.50 3.34 10.13
CA ARG A 32 -15.25 2.24 9.20
C ARG A 32 -14.50 2.73 7.96
N MET A 33 -13.31 3.29 8.21
CA MET A 33 -12.47 3.88 7.17
C MET A 33 -11.32 2.94 6.82
N GLY A 34 -11.12 2.71 5.53
CA GLY A 34 -9.99 1.95 5.00
C GLY A 34 -9.37 2.64 3.80
N ALA A 35 -8.16 2.25 3.44
CA ALA A 35 -7.48 2.78 2.26
C ALA A 35 -6.84 1.68 1.43
N ILE A 36 -6.97 1.77 0.11
CA ILE A 36 -6.25 0.92 -0.84
C ILE A 36 -5.41 1.78 -1.78
N GLY A 37 -4.31 1.23 -2.24
CA GLY A 37 -3.47 1.91 -3.21
C GLY A 37 -2.64 0.98 -4.06
N TYR A 38 -2.36 1.41 -5.29
CA TYR A 38 -1.59 0.68 -6.29
C TYR A 38 -0.32 1.45 -6.62
N CYS A 39 0.82 0.77 -6.76
CA CYS A 39 2.09 1.39 -7.11
C CYS A 39 2.42 2.56 -6.16
N PHE A 40 2.52 3.79 -6.68
CA PHE A 40 2.67 5.00 -5.88
C PHE A 40 1.57 5.17 -4.82
N GLY A 41 0.31 4.86 -5.17
CA GLY A 41 -0.80 4.87 -4.21
C GLY A 41 -0.63 3.84 -3.09
N GLY A 42 -0.03 2.68 -3.39
CA GLY A 42 0.33 1.68 -2.38
C GLY A 42 1.33 2.22 -1.36
N ALA A 43 2.37 2.93 -1.83
CA ALA A 43 3.31 3.62 -0.94
C ALA A 43 2.62 4.70 -0.08
N LEU A 44 1.67 5.44 -0.66
CA LEU A 44 0.93 6.48 0.07
C LEU A 44 0.11 5.90 1.22
N VAL A 45 -0.67 4.85 0.97
CA VAL A 45 -1.53 4.26 2.02
C VAL A 45 -0.72 3.59 3.13
N LEU A 46 0.45 3.02 2.81
CA LEU A 46 1.39 2.53 3.83
C LEU A 46 1.91 3.69 4.71
N ASN A 47 2.20 4.84 4.12
CA ASN A 47 2.61 6.02 4.90
C ASN A 47 1.45 6.62 5.71
N MET A 48 0.19 6.56 5.23
CA MET A 48 -0.98 6.92 6.04
C MET A 48 -1.08 6.06 7.30
N ALA A 49 -0.85 4.74 7.19
CA ALA A 49 -0.80 3.86 8.35
C ALA A 49 0.35 4.21 9.31
N ARG A 50 1.56 4.50 8.79
CA ARG A 50 2.73 4.93 9.57
C ARG A 50 2.50 6.24 10.32
N PHE A 51 1.71 7.15 9.76
CA PHE A 51 1.35 8.42 10.40
C PHE A 51 0.27 8.24 11.50
N GLY A 52 -0.16 7.02 11.77
CA GLY A 52 -1.17 6.72 12.79
C GLY A 52 -2.56 7.26 12.45
N MET A 53 -2.87 7.46 11.16
CA MET A 53 -4.20 7.88 10.74
C MET A 53 -5.26 6.89 11.21
N ASP A 54 -6.44 7.36 11.51
CA ASP A 54 -7.54 6.56 12.06
C ASP A 54 -8.22 5.73 10.96
N LEU A 55 -7.46 4.74 10.46
CA LEU A 55 -7.88 3.77 9.45
C LEU A 55 -7.94 2.38 10.12
N GLN A 56 -9.00 1.61 9.83
CA GLN A 56 -9.13 0.24 10.32
C GLN A 56 -8.31 -0.74 9.48
N ALA A 57 -8.21 -0.48 8.18
CA ALA A 57 -7.48 -1.35 7.26
C ALA A 57 -6.78 -0.57 6.15
N VAL A 58 -5.61 -1.06 5.76
CA VAL A 58 -4.82 -0.52 4.64
C VAL A 58 -4.37 -1.67 3.75
N VAL A 59 -4.54 -1.52 2.43
CA VAL A 59 -4.06 -2.51 1.46
C VAL A 59 -3.18 -1.84 0.41
N SER A 60 -1.94 -2.31 0.29
CA SER A 60 -0.96 -1.87 -0.71
C SER A 60 -0.77 -2.94 -1.78
N PHE A 61 -1.02 -2.61 -3.04
CA PHE A 61 -0.72 -3.46 -4.19
C PHE A 61 0.54 -2.96 -4.89
N HIS A 62 1.57 -3.80 -4.98
CA HIS A 62 2.86 -3.51 -5.60
C HIS A 62 3.38 -2.10 -5.31
N GLY A 63 3.20 -1.62 -4.07
CA GLY A 63 3.66 -0.31 -3.63
C GLY A 63 5.10 -0.32 -3.15
N ALA A 64 5.80 0.83 -3.29
CA ALA A 64 7.09 0.99 -2.65
C ALA A 64 6.96 0.91 -1.12
N LEU A 65 7.93 0.25 -0.48
CA LEU A 65 7.88 -0.10 0.93
C LEU A 65 8.61 0.91 1.83
N ASP A 66 9.36 1.83 1.22
CA ASP A 66 10.16 2.81 1.94
C ASP A 66 9.32 3.72 2.84
N SER A 67 9.85 3.96 4.03
CA SER A 67 9.22 4.81 5.04
C SER A 67 9.66 6.27 4.86
N MET A 68 8.70 7.18 4.80
CA MET A 68 8.97 8.61 4.88
C MET A 68 9.15 9.10 6.33
N GLN A 69 8.55 8.38 7.27
CA GLN A 69 8.68 8.57 8.69
C GLN A 69 8.42 7.24 9.39
N LYS A 70 9.38 6.77 10.16
CA LYS A 70 9.20 5.56 10.97
C LYS A 70 8.15 5.80 12.06
N PRO A 71 7.19 4.89 12.22
CA PRO A 71 6.22 4.97 13.30
C PRO A 71 6.86 4.60 14.65
N ASN A 72 6.31 5.18 15.72
CA ASN A 72 6.61 4.71 17.06
C ASN A 72 5.84 3.41 17.37
N PRO A 73 6.29 2.61 18.37
CA PRO A 73 5.53 1.45 18.81
C PRO A 73 4.10 1.79 19.21
N GLY A 74 3.12 1.09 18.60
CA GLY A 74 1.69 1.31 18.80
C GLY A 74 1.09 2.51 18.06
N GLU A 75 1.86 3.21 17.23
CA GLU A 75 1.33 4.34 16.42
C GLU A 75 0.53 3.84 15.21
N VAL A 76 0.90 2.70 14.61
CA VAL A 76 0.17 2.10 13.50
C VAL A 76 -1.12 1.48 14.02
N LYS A 77 -2.26 2.07 13.66
CA LYS A 77 -3.60 1.62 14.10
C LYS A 77 -4.24 0.64 13.12
N ALA A 78 -3.99 0.88 11.83
CA ALA A 78 -4.57 0.09 10.76
C ALA A 78 -3.99 -1.33 10.73
N LYS A 79 -4.81 -2.32 10.42
CA LYS A 79 -4.32 -3.61 9.94
C LYS A 79 -3.87 -3.46 8.50
N ILE A 80 -2.66 -3.92 8.20
CA ILE A 80 -2.02 -3.72 6.90
C ILE A 80 -2.00 -5.03 6.13
N LEU A 81 -2.41 -4.98 4.85
CA LEU A 81 -2.15 -6.03 3.88
C LEU A 81 -1.22 -5.49 2.78
N VAL A 82 -0.10 -6.15 2.57
CA VAL A 82 0.80 -5.88 1.44
C VAL A 82 0.68 -7.02 0.43
N CYS A 83 0.29 -6.67 -0.80
CA CYS A 83 0.24 -7.57 -1.95
C CYS A 83 1.46 -7.27 -2.84
N HIS A 84 2.50 -8.10 -2.73
CA HIS A 84 3.80 -7.89 -3.38
C HIS A 84 4.03 -8.87 -4.53
N GLY A 85 4.50 -8.39 -5.68
CA GLY A 85 4.98 -9.25 -6.76
C GLY A 85 6.38 -9.75 -6.45
N ALA A 86 6.55 -11.07 -6.27
CA ALA A 86 7.82 -11.64 -5.85
C ALA A 86 8.96 -11.49 -6.89
N ALA A 87 8.63 -11.10 -8.13
CA ALA A 87 9.59 -10.78 -9.19
C ALA A 87 9.66 -9.26 -9.49
N ASP A 88 9.17 -8.42 -8.59
CA ASP A 88 9.16 -6.95 -8.75
C ASP A 88 10.57 -6.38 -8.56
N GLU A 89 11.25 -6.08 -9.68
CA GLU A 89 12.62 -5.54 -9.68
C GLU A 89 12.72 -4.10 -9.14
N PHE A 90 11.60 -3.37 -8.98
CA PHE A 90 11.61 -2.04 -8.38
C PHE A 90 11.70 -2.07 -6.86
N ILE A 91 11.41 -3.22 -6.24
CA ILE A 91 11.43 -3.39 -4.79
C ILE A 91 12.58 -4.33 -4.41
N PRO A 92 13.73 -3.79 -3.96
CA PRO A 92 14.85 -4.62 -3.57
C PRO A 92 14.53 -5.43 -2.29
N GLU A 93 15.14 -6.61 -2.17
CA GLU A 93 15.01 -7.49 -1.00
C GLU A 93 15.25 -6.75 0.33
N GLU A 94 16.22 -5.84 0.34
CA GLU A 94 16.52 -5.01 1.52
C GLU A 94 15.31 -4.17 1.96
N ALA A 95 14.52 -3.63 1.01
CA ALA A 95 13.32 -2.85 1.33
C ALA A 95 12.25 -3.74 1.98
N ILE A 96 12.12 -4.99 1.54
CA ILE A 96 11.20 -5.97 2.13
C ILE A 96 11.61 -6.30 3.57
N VAL A 97 12.90 -6.59 3.78
CA VAL A 97 13.45 -6.90 5.11
C VAL A 97 13.27 -5.70 6.05
N ASN A 98 13.59 -4.50 5.58
CA ASN A 98 13.45 -3.27 6.37
C ASN A 98 11.99 -2.97 6.72
N PHE A 99 11.06 -3.17 5.78
CA PHE A 99 9.63 -3.00 6.03
C PHE A 99 9.13 -3.97 7.12
N LYS A 100 9.43 -5.26 6.99
CA LYS A 100 9.01 -6.27 7.97
C LYS A 100 9.54 -5.95 9.35
N LYS A 101 10.84 -5.62 9.46
CA LYS A 101 11.46 -5.19 10.71
C LYS A 101 10.81 -3.94 11.30
N GLU A 102 10.54 -2.94 10.49
CA GLU A 102 9.86 -1.69 10.90
C GLU A 102 8.47 -1.98 11.48
N MET A 103 7.67 -2.84 10.83
CA MET A 103 6.32 -3.19 11.29
C MET A 103 6.37 -3.98 12.61
N GLU A 104 7.36 -4.87 12.78
CA GLU A 104 7.59 -5.59 14.04
C GLU A 104 7.98 -4.63 15.17
N GLU A 105 8.94 -3.72 14.92
CA GLU A 105 9.37 -2.69 15.89
C GLU A 105 8.22 -1.76 16.29
N ALA A 106 7.32 -1.44 15.34
CA ALA A 106 6.12 -0.64 15.57
C ALA A 106 4.99 -1.42 16.27
N SER A 107 5.12 -2.74 16.47
CA SER A 107 4.05 -3.63 16.95
C SER A 107 2.79 -3.54 16.08
N ALA A 108 2.96 -3.35 14.76
CA ALA A 108 1.88 -3.24 13.80
C ALA A 108 1.30 -4.63 13.46
N ASP A 109 -0.02 -4.69 13.26
CA ASP A 109 -0.71 -5.87 12.74
C ASP A 109 -0.62 -5.84 11.20
N TYR A 110 0.19 -6.71 10.60
CA TYR A 110 0.37 -6.74 9.16
C TYR A 110 0.43 -8.15 8.58
N GLU A 111 0.00 -8.27 7.35
CA GLU A 111 0.14 -9.46 6.50
C GLU A 111 0.90 -9.07 5.22
N PHE A 112 1.90 -9.86 4.86
CA PHE A 112 2.72 -9.65 3.65
C PHE A 112 2.59 -10.87 2.75
N VAL A 113 2.00 -10.69 1.56
CA VAL A 113 1.73 -11.78 0.61
C VAL A 113 2.60 -11.60 -0.63
N ASP A 114 3.44 -12.60 -0.90
CA ASP A 114 4.29 -12.68 -2.08
C ASP A 114 3.60 -13.47 -3.20
N TYR A 115 3.31 -12.83 -4.32
CA TYR A 115 2.75 -13.47 -5.53
C TYR A 115 3.90 -13.91 -6.43
N GLN A 116 4.15 -15.23 -6.46
CA GLN A 116 5.30 -15.83 -7.15
C GLN A 116 5.27 -15.54 -8.65
N GLY A 117 6.38 -15.00 -9.18
CA GLY A 117 6.55 -14.66 -10.59
C GLY A 117 5.89 -13.35 -11.02
N ALA A 118 5.04 -12.74 -10.20
CA ALA A 118 4.40 -11.48 -10.53
C ALA A 118 5.41 -10.32 -10.51
N LEU A 119 5.38 -9.50 -11.57
CA LEU A 119 6.19 -8.29 -11.72
C LEU A 119 5.45 -7.07 -11.15
N HIS A 120 6.11 -5.89 -11.19
CA HIS A 120 5.46 -4.64 -10.84
C HIS A 120 4.24 -4.37 -11.72
N GLY A 121 3.17 -3.84 -11.14
CA GLY A 121 1.94 -3.53 -11.88
C GLY A 121 1.11 -4.75 -12.26
N PHE A 122 1.28 -5.89 -11.61
CA PHE A 122 0.60 -7.16 -11.92
C PHE A 122 -0.92 -7.07 -11.91
N THR A 123 -1.50 -6.05 -11.29
CA THR A 123 -2.95 -5.80 -11.28
C THR A 123 -3.45 -4.99 -12.47
N ASN A 124 -2.57 -4.52 -13.36
CA ASN A 124 -2.95 -3.62 -14.44
C ASN A 124 -2.86 -4.34 -15.79
N PRO A 125 -3.99 -4.63 -16.49
CA PRO A 125 -3.96 -5.27 -17.82
C PRO A 125 -3.15 -4.53 -18.88
N ALA A 126 -2.93 -3.21 -18.73
CA ALA A 126 -2.10 -2.45 -19.64
C ALA A 126 -0.59 -2.46 -19.29
N ALA A 127 -0.19 -3.21 -18.25
CA ALA A 127 1.22 -3.24 -17.81
C ALA A 127 2.15 -3.83 -18.88
N ASP A 128 1.72 -4.87 -19.61
CA ASP A 128 2.52 -5.51 -20.67
C ASP A 128 2.87 -4.54 -21.79
N GLU A 129 1.89 -3.75 -22.25
CA GLU A 129 2.12 -2.77 -23.32
C GLU A 129 3.07 -1.66 -22.85
N ARG A 130 2.88 -1.18 -21.63
CA ARG A 130 3.74 -0.14 -21.03
C ARG A 130 5.15 -0.68 -20.77
N GLY A 131 5.29 -1.89 -20.26
CA GLY A 131 6.56 -2.55 -20.06
C GLY A 131 7.36 -2.64 -21.35
N LYS A 132 6.74 -3.09 -22.44
CA LYS A 132 7.34 -3.14 -23.76
C LYS A 132 7.69 -1.76 -24.31
N ALA A 133 6.76 -0.81 -24.24
CA ALA A 133 6.93 0.53 -24.81
C ALA A 133 8.08 1.33 -24.15
N PHE A 134 8.29 1.14 -22.85
CA PHE A 134 9.28 1.88 -22.07
C PHE A 134 10.47 1.04 -21.60
N ASN A 135 10.55 -0.23 -22.04
CA ASN A 135 11.56 -1.20 -21.60
C ASN A 135 11.67 -1.26 -20.06
N LEU A 136 10.53 -1.45 -19.41
CA LEU A 136 10.42 -1.55 -17.95
C LEU A 136 9.96 -2.96 -17.55
N PRO A 137 10.38 -3.49 -16.38
CA PRO A 137 9.95 -4.78 -15.86
C PRO A 137 8.54 -4.72 -15.29
N LEU A 138 7.56 -4.47 -16.17
CA LEU A 138 6.14 -4.40 -15.88
C LEU A 138 5.41 -5.51 -16.63
N ALA A 139 4.54 -6.23 -15.95
CA ALA A 139 3.63 -7.19 -16.60
C ALA A 139 2.35 -7.36 -15.81
N TYR A 140 1.25 -7.65 -16.53
CA TYR A 140 0.01 -8.11 -15.93
C TYR A 140 0.11 -9.60 -15.58
N ASP A 141 -0.43 -9.97 -14.43
CA ASP A 141 -0.60 -11.37 -14.03
C ASP A 141 -2.04 -11.57 -13.52
N GLU A 142 -2.88 -12.18 -14.35
CA GLU A 142 -4.30 -12.42 -14.06
C GLU A 142 -4.51 -13.21 -12.75
N ASN A 143 -3.63 -14.17 -12.47
CA ASN A 143 -3.76 -14.99 -11.29
C ASN A 143 -3.39 -14.21 -10.02
N ALA A 144 -2.29 -13.46 -10.04
CA ALA A 144 -1.88 -12.60 -8.95
C ALA A 144 -2.90 -11.47 -8.71
N ASP A 145 -3.43 -10.86 -9.79
CA ASP A 145 -4.48 -9.84 -9.71
C ASP A 145 -5.71 -10.38 -8.99
N ARG A 146 -6.27 -11.49 -9.46
CA ARG A 146 -7.44 -12.12 -8.86
C ARG A 146 -7.21 -12.53 -7.40
N GLN A 147 -6.06 -13.16 -7.10
CA GLN A 147 -5.76 -13.61 -5.74
C GLN A 147 -5.57 -12.43 -4.77
N SER A 148 -4.89 -11.37 -5.20
CA SER A 148 -4.67 -10.18 -4.38
C SER A 148 -5.97 -9.42 -4.12
N TRP A 149 -6.87 -9.36 -5.09
CA TRP A 149 -8.21 -8.81 -4.91
C TRP A 149 -9.02 -9.61 -3.86
N GLN A 150 -9.01 -10.94 -3.95
CA GLN A 150 -9.67 -11.80 -2.97
C GLN A 150 -9.06 -11.67 -1.57
N ALA A 151 -7.74 -11.51 -1.48
CA ALA A 151 -7.06 -11.26 -0.22
C ALA A 151 -7.53 -9.93 0.40
N MET A 152 -7.59 -8.86 -0.40
CA MET A 152 -8.13 -7.56 0.03
C MET A 152 -9.58 -7.66 0.50
N GLU A 153 -10.47 -8.31 -0.28
CA GLU A 153 -11.87 -8.49 0.14
C GLU A 153 -11.97 -9.23 1.48
N SER A 154 -11.18 -10.29 1.64
CA SER A 154 -11.14 -11.08 2.88
C SER A 154 -10.59 -10.26 4.05
N HIS A 155 -9.58 -9.41 3.79
CA HIS A 155 -9.00 -8.52 4.77
C HIS A 155 -10.04 -7.49 5.26
N PHE A 156 -10.75 -6.84 4.34
CA PHE A 156 -11.80 -5.87 4.70
C PHE A 156 -12.99 -6.50 5.41
N LYS A 157 -13.44 -7.70 4.99
CA LYS A 157 -14.54 -8.42 5.67
C LYS A 157 -14.23 -8.77 7.13
N LYS A 158 -12.97 -8.86 7.51
CA LYS A 158 -12.57 -9.07 8.92
C LYS A 158 -12.60 -7.77 9.73
N MET A 159 -12.54 -6.61 9.05
CA MET A 159 -12.44 -5.29 9.69
C MET A 159 -13.77 -4.54 9.73
N PHE A 160 -14.66 -4.85 8.79
CA PHE A 160 -15.94 -4.16 8.58
C PHE A 160 -17.12 -5.13 8.63
#